data_16622c7fad20252a1dd6d4d39c700e86
#
_entry.id   16622c7fad20252a1dd6d4d39c700e86
#
_cell.length_a   1.000
_cell.length_b   1.000
_cell.length_c   1.000
_cell.angle_alpha   90.00
_cell.angle_beta   90.00
_cell.angle_gamma   90.00
#
_symmetry.space_group_name_H-M   'P 1'
#
loop_
_entity.id
_entity.type
_entity.pdbx_description
1 polymer ?
#
loop_
_entity_poly.entity_id
_entity_poly.type
_entity_poly.pdbx_seq_one_letter_code
_entity_poly.pdbx_strand_id
1 'polypeptide(L)'
;MSTQSVSPINASVTPQNTGTTDIPTLMANATRTFAALPPAIMELGTIFDQAGEELALVGGPVRDAFLGVTPHDFDMTTSARPERTEELLAQWGNATWDIGKEFGTIGGRRGDLIVEVTTYRTDEYEIGSRKPEVTFGDTLEGDLTRRDFTVNAMAMRLPQMALVDPCGGLTDLADGNLRTPVSAEQSFDDDPLRIMRAARFSAQLGLDVDLDVMNAMETMASRLGIVSAERIRAELERLIISPFPRRGIELMVHTGVADIVLPEVSALVSTVDEHKRHKDVYEHTLTVVEQAMDLETGPDGPVPAPDFILRFAALMHDVGKPTTRRFEKNGSVSFHHHEIVGAKMTRKRMKALHFDKATTEAVSNLVALHLRFHGYGEVAWSDSAVRRYVTDAGDLLERLHRLTRADCTTRNRRKADYLSAAYDDLEQRIAALRQQEELDAIRPDLDGDQIMDILGLRPSRAVKIARDYLLELRMERGPLGEEAAREALLEWWASDDVRALAEEYQAQQAHWEAKVAQKKARKAAAKAVREAQG
;
A
#
# COMPACT_ATOMS: atom_id res chain seq x y z
N MET A 1 -10.68 -3.00 -18.61
CA MET A 1 -10.35 -2.61 -17.24
C MET A 1 -10.26 -3.90 -16.44
N SER A 2 -9.11 -4.55 -16.47
CA SER A 2 -8.83 -5.77 -15.70
C SER A 2 -8.08 -5.35 -14.45
N THR A 3 -8.72 -5.51 -13.31
CA THR A 3 -8.05 -5.51 -12.01
C THR A 3 -7.19 -6.76 -11.96
N GLN A 4 -5.86 -6.59 -12.13
CA GLN A 4 -4.92 -7.65 -11.77
C GLN A 4 -5.10 -7.92 -10.28
N SER A 5 -5.62 -9.09 -9.96
CA SER A 5 -5.64 -9.61 -8.60
C SER A 5 -4.19 -9.87 -8.20
N VAL A 6 -3.68 -9.07 -7.28
CA VAL A 6 -2.42 -9.37 -6.59
C VAL A 6 -2.65 -10.67 -5.82
N SER A 7 -2.01 -11.75 -6.23
CA SER A 7 -2.04 -13.03 -5.51
C SER A 7 -1.51 -12.78 -4.09
N PRO A 8 -2.17 -13.32 -3.04
CA PRO A 8 -1.70 -13.15 -1.68
C PRO A 8 -0.32 -13.81 -1.52
N ILE A 9 0.67 -13.03 -1.16
CA ILE A 9 1.99 -13.54 -0.75
C ILE A 9 1.75 -14.34 0.52
N ASN A 10 1.94 -15.66 0.44
CA ASN A 10 1.78 -16.55 1.59
C ASN A 10 2.76 -16.15 2.71
N ALA A 11 2.23 -15.61 3.80
CA ALA A 11 2.94 -15.16 4.99
C ALA A 11 3.34 -16.35 5.90
N SER A 12 3.97 -17.39 5.36
CA SER A 12 4.49 -18.51 6.17
C SER A 12 6.00 -18.69 6.09
N VAL A 13 6.73 -17.69 5.62
CA VAL A 13 8.19 -17.66 5.78
C VAL A 13 8.48 -16.94 7.09
N THR A 14 8.60 -17.71 8.16
CA THR A 14 9.26 -17.24 9.39
C THR A 14 10.62 -16.68 8.99
N PRO A 15 11.00 -15.45 9.36
CA PRO A 15 12.29 -14.90 9.01
C PRO A 15 13.37 -15.75 9.66
N GLN A 16 13.88 -16.73 8.94
CA GLN A 16 15.07 -17.42 9.33
C GLN A 16 16.25 -16.57 8.88
N ASN A 17 16.90 -16.03 9.90
CA ASN A 17 18.28 -15.60 9.95
C ASN A 17 18.92 -15.16 8.61
N THR A 18 19.27 -13.88 8.52
CA THR A 18 20.11 -13.26 7.48
C THR A 18 21.54 -13.85 7.52
N GLY A 19 21.69 -15.18 7.44
CA GLY A 19 22.93 -15.90 7.38
C GLY A 19 23.09 -16.51 6.00
N THR A 20 24.31 -16.49 5.49
CA THR A 20 24.74 -17.30 4.34
C THR A 20 24.18 -18.72 4.48
N THR A 21 23.47 -19.19 3.45
CA THR A 21 22.96 -20.57 3.41
C THR A 21 23.90 -21.39 2.54
N ASP A 22 24.43 -22.48 3.05
CA ASP A 22 25.37 -23.28 2.26
C ASP A 22 24.70 -23.89 1.00
N ILE A 23 25.49 -24.04 -0.06
CA ILE A 23 25.03 -24.59 -1.34
C ILE A 23 24.41 -25.99 -1.18
N PRO A 24 24.95 -26.93 -0.37
CA PRO A 24 24.29 -28.20 -0.12
C PRO A 24 22.87 -28.10 0.41
N THR A 25 22.61 -27.17 1.34
CA THR A 25 21.27 -26.93 1.88
C THR A 25 20.33 -26.37 0.80
N LEU A 26 20.78 -25.38 0.01
CA LEU A 26 20.02 -24.86 -1.12
C LEU A 26 19.68 -25.95 -2.14
N MET A 27 20.64 -26.80 -2.50
CA MET A 27 20.44 -27.94 -3.40
C MET A 27 19.44 -28.97 -2.85
N ALA A 28 19.51 -29.28 -1.55
CA ALA A 28 18.54 -30.18 -0.91
C ALA A 28 17.13 -29.60 -0.91
N ASN A 29 16.98 -28.31 -0.66
CA ASN A 29 15.71 -27.60 -0.76
C ASN A 29 15.14 -27.66 -2.19
N ALA A 30 15.94 -27.30 -3.20
CA ALA A 30 15.56 -27.33 -4.60
C ALA A 30 15.13 -28.74 -5.04
N THR A 31 15.91 -29.77 -4.68
CA THR A 31 15.58 -31.16 -4.99
C THR A 31 14.20 -31.55 -4.46
N ARG A 32 13.91 -31.20 -3.22
CA ARG A 32 12.61 -31.48 -2.57
C ARG A 32 11.48 -30.72 -3.22
N THR A 33 11.68 -29.42 -3.49
CA THR A 33 10.66 -28.54 -4.07
C THR A 33 10.33 -28.94 -5.51
N PHE A 34 11.36 -29.23 -6.31
CA PHE A 34 11.16 -29.66 -7.70
C PHE A 34 10.57 -31.07 -7.79
N ALA A 35 10.88 -31.98 -6.85
CA ALA A 35 10.23 -33.29 -6.79
C ALA A 35 8.72 -33.19 -6.47
N ALA A 36 8.27 -32.10 -5.86
CA ALA A 36 6.88 -31.83 -5.53
C ALA A 36 6.13 -31.02 -6.60
N LEU A 37 6.78 -30.72 -7.75
CA LEU A 37 6.11 -30.00 -8.84
C LEU A 37 4.91 -30.79 -9.36
N PRO A 38 3.83 -30.11 -9.77
CA PRO A 38 2.69 -30.74 -10.44
C PRO A 38 3.15 -31.58 -11.64
N PRO A 39 2.70 -32.85 -11.79
CA PRO A 39 3.05 -33.68 -12.95
C PRO A 39 2.79 -33.02 -14.29
N ALA A 40 1.77 -32.16 -14.36
CA ALA A 40 1.43 -31.39 -15.55
C ALA A 40 2.57 -30.49 -16.05
N ILE A 41 3.44 -29.98 -15.14
CA ILE A 41 4.62 -29.20 -15.53
C ILE A 41 5.65 -30.08 -16.24
N MET A 42 5.86 -31.29 -15.75
CA MET A 42 6.76 -32.25 -16.39
C MET A 42 6.22 -32.74 -17.74
N GLU A 43 4.89 -32.92 -17.85
CA GLU A 43 4.24 -33.23 -19.13
C GLU A 43 4.43 -32.09 -20.15
N LEU A 44 4.29 -30.82 -19.70
CA LEU A 44 4.54 -29.66 -20.56
C LEU A 44 5.98 -29.68 -21.09
N GLY A 45 6.98 -29.89 -20.20
CA GLY A 45 8.37 -30.03 -20.61
C GLY A 45 8.57 -31.14 -21.64
N THR A 46 7.89 -32.29 -21.47
CA THR A 46 7.95 -33.41 -22.41
C THR A 46 7.34 -33.06 -23.78
N ILE A 47 6.24 -32.29 -23.80
CA ILE A 47 5.60 -31.83 -25.08
C ILE A 47 6.55 -30.93 -25.86
N PHE A 48 7.22 -30.00 -25.21
CA PHE A 48 8.20 -29.11 -25.85
C PHE A 48 9.41 -29.92 -26.37
N ASP A 49 9.98 -30.77 -25.53
CA ASP A 49 11.13 -31.62 -25.88
C ASP A 49 10.84 -32.52 -27.11
N GLN A 50 9.65 -33.14 -27.17
CA GLN A 50 9.20 -33.93 -28.34
C GLN A 50 8.98 -33.09 -29.59
N ALA A 51 8.71 -31.81 -29.43
CA ALA A 51 8.58 -30.86 -30.54
C ALA A 51 9.96 -30.31 -31.00
N GLY A 52 11.05 -30.68 -30.34
CA GLY A 52 12.39 -30.17 -30.59
C GLY A 52 12.66 -28.77 -30.03
N GLU A 53 11.85 -28.34 -29.06
CA GLU A 53 11.93 -27.02 -28.45
C GLU A 53 12.42 -27.15 -27.01
N GLU A 54 13.28 -26.21 -26.58
CA GLU A 54 13.69 -26.12 -25.20
C GLU A 54 12.59 -25.46 -24.35
N LEU A 55 12.42 -25.91 -23.11
CA LEU A 55 11.56 -25.27 -22.09
C LEU A 55 12.29 -25.29 -20.74
N ALA A 56 12.29 -24.17 -20.05
CA ALA A 56 12.87 -24.08 -18.71
C ALA A 56 12.02 -23.20 -17.78
N LEU A 57 11.89 -23.61 -16.51
CA LEU A 57 11.48 -22.72 -15.42
C LEU A 57 12.56 -21.67 -15.21
N VAL A 58 12.20 -20.42 -14.93
CA VAL A 58 13.15 -19.32 -14.78
C VAL A 58 12.79 -18.35 -13.68
N GLY A 59 13.80 -17.65 -13.17
CA GLY A 59 13.60 -16.49 -12.30
C GLY A 59 13.12 -16.83 -10.89
N GLY A 60 12.07 -16.16 -10.43
CA GLY A 60 11.50 -16.32 -9.08
C GLY A 60 11.24 -17.77 -8.68
N PRO A 61 10.50 -18.56 -9.48
CA PRO A 61 10.24 -19.97 -9.18
C PRO A 61 11.49 -20.82 -8.92
N VAL A 62 12.58 -20.58 -9.67
CA VAL A 62 13.82 -21.33 -9.50
C VAL A 62 14.54 -20.88 -8.22
N ARG A 63 14.71 -19.58 -8.02
CA ARG A 63 15.29 -19.02 -6.79
C ARG A 63 14.53 -19.50 -5.55
N ASP A 64 13.21 -19.39 -5.56
CA ASP A 64 12.35 -19.72 -4.42
C ASP A 64 12.41 -21.21 -4.09
N ALA A 65 12.58 -22.10 -5.11
CA ALA A 65 12.81 -23.51 -4.89
C ALA A 65 14.12 -23.78 -4.13
N PHE A 66 15.21 -23.06 -4.43
CA PHE A 66 16.46 -23.14 -3.66
C PHE A 66 16.28 -22.63 -2.21
N LEU A 67 15.42 -21.62 -2.00
CA LEU A 67 15.07 -21.15 -0.66
C LEU A 67 14.07 -22.07 0.09
N GLY A 68 13.61 -23.15 -0.54
CA GLY A 68 12.66 -24.10 0.03
C GLY A 68 11.21 -23.62 0.02
N VAL A 69 10.91 -22.59 -0.77
CA VAL A 69 9.58 -22.05 -0.98
C VAL A 69 8.94 -22.71 -2.21
N THR A 70 7.75 -23.25 -2.05
CA THR A 70 7.01 -23.85 -3.19
C THR A 70 6.52 -22.76 -4.13
N PRO A 71 6.91 -22.77 -5.42
CA PRO A 71 6.41 -21.79 -6.37
C PRO A 71 4.93 -22.00 -6.66
N HIS A 72 4.18 -20.91 -6.77
CA HIS A 72 2.77 -20.89 -7.15
C HIS A 72 2.56 -20.37 -8.58
N ASP A 73 3.44 -19.50 -9.04
CA ASP A 73 3.47 -18.99 -10.41
C ASP A 73 4.61 -19.68 -11.16
N PHE A 74 4.37 -20.08 -12.39
CA PHE A 74 5.34 -20.80 -13.21
C PHE A 74 5.72 -19.97 -14.43
N ASP A 75 6.73 -19.11 -14.22
CA ASP A 75 7.38 -18.39 -15.30
C ASP A 75 8.35 -19.34 -16.02
N MET A 76 8.17 -19.46 -17.33
CA MET A 76 9.00 -20.32 -18.18
C MET A 76 9.57 -19.53 -19.35
N THR A 77 10.66 -20.04 -19.88
CA THR A 77 11.25 -19.52 -21.11
C THR A 77 11.51 -20.66 -22.09
N THR A 78 11.49 -20.36 -23.41
CA THR A 78 11.55 -21.38 -24.46
C THR A 78 12.29 -20.87 -25.69
N SER A 79 12.86 -21.82 -26.49
CA SER A 79 13.36 -21.59 -27.85
C SER A 79 12.22 -21.37 -28.85
N ALA A 80 11.03 -21.90 -28.56
CA ALA A 80 9.89 -21.82 -29.48
C ALA A 80 9.43 -20.36 -29.66
N ARG A 81 9.13 -19.99 -30.91
CA ARG A 81 8.49 -18.71 -31.26
C ARG A 81 7.04 -18.65 -30.71
N PRO A 82 6.47 -17.45 -30.50
CA PRO A 82 5.16 -17.31 -29.86
C PRO A 82 4.04 -18.15 -30.48
N GLU A 83 4.00 -18.24 -31.82
CA GLU A 83 3.01 -19.05 -32.55
C GLU A 83 3.17 -20.53 -32.20
N ARG A 84 4.41 -21.02 -32.17
CA ARG A 84 4.72 -22.39 -31.81
C ARG A 84 4.44 -22.68 -30.34
N THR A 85 4.75 -21.74 -29.46
CA THR A 85 4.43 -21.80 -28.02
C THR A 85 2.92 -21.93 -27.80
N GLU A 86 2.11 -21.14 -28.52
CA GLU A 86 0.65 -21.20 -28.48
C GLU A 86 0.10 -22.56 -28.90
N GLU A 87 0.63 -23.14 -30.00
CA GLU A 87 0.26 -24.49 -30.44
C GLU A 87 0.57 -25.58 -29.42
N LEU A 88 1.76 -25.52 -28.79
CA LEU A 88 2.19 -26.51 -27.78
C LEU A 88 1.40 -26.37 -26.48
N LEU A 89 1.12 -25.15 -26.05
CA LEU A 89 0.28 -24.90 -24.89
C LEU A 89 -1.18 -25.32 -25.11
N ALA A 90 -1.69 -25.18 -26.33
CA ALA A 90 -3.03 -25.66 -26.67
C ALA A 90 -3.16 -27.19 -26.63
N GLN A 91 -2.07 -27.94 -26.86
CA GLN A 91 -2.04 -29.39 -26.69
C GLN A 91 -2.01 -29.80 -25.21
N TRP A 92 -1.39 -28.96 -24.34
CA TRP A 92 -1.22 -29.24 -22.92
C TRP A 92 -2.42 -28.81 -22.07
N GLY A 93 -3.00 -27.65 -22.40
CA GLY A 93 -3.93 -26.93 -21.51
C GLY A 93 -5.38 -26.93 -21.96
N ASN A 94 -6.24 -26.36 -21.13
CA ASN A 94 -7.66 -26.15 -21.42
C ASN A 94 -7.94 -24.77 -22.01
N ALA A 95 -7.01 -23.82 -21.85
CA ALA A 95 -7.10 -22.47 -22.39
C ALA A 95 -5.70 -21.88 -22.61
N THR A 96 -5.58 -21.04 -23.63
CA THR A 96 -4.40 -20.24 -23.94
C THR A 96 -4.80 -18.79 -24.15
N TRP A 97 -3.89 -17.85 -23.90
CA TRP A 97 -4.09 -16.42 -24.17
C TRP A 97 -2.78 -15.76 -24.62
N ASP A 98 -2.93 -14.73 -25.42
CA ASP A 98 -1.85 -14.05 -26.14
C ASP A 98 -1.61 -12.59 -25.71
N ILE A 99 -2.07 -12.21 -24.50
CA ILE A 99 -2.00 -10.82 -24.00
C ILE A 99 -0.56 -10.26 -24.02
N GLY A 100 0.44 -11.13 -23.93
CA GLY A 100 1.87 -10.78 -23.99
C GLY A 100 2.56 -11.13 -25.30
N LYS A 101 1.85 -11.52 -26.34
CA LYS A 101 2.43 -12.06 -27.61
C LYS A 101 3.37 -11.08 -28.31
N GLU A 102 3.07 -9.78 -28.29
CA GLU A 102 3.96 -8.74 -28.82
C GLU A 102 5.30 -8.66 -28.06
N PHE A 103 5.36 -9.19 -26.82
CA PHE A 103 6.56 -9.32 -26.01
C PHE A 103 7.09 -10.75 -25.94
N GLY A 104 6.56 -11.65 -26.75
CA GLY A 104 6.98 -13.05 -26.82
C GLY A 104 6.40 -13.96 -25.75
N THR A 105 5.42 -13.51 -24.94
CA THR A 105 4.82 -14.29 -23.86
C THR A 105 3.44 -14.84 -24.23
N ILE A 106 3.25 -16.14 -24.04
CA ILE A 106 1.97 -16.84 -24.18
C ILE A 106 1.60 -17.48 -22.85
N GLY A 107 0.38 -17.25 -22.40
CA GLY A 107 -0.15 -17.89 -21.19
C GLY A 107 -0.93 -19.17 -21.50
N GLY A 108 -0.85 -20.13 -20.59
CA GLY A 108 -1.61 -21.37 -20.68
C GLY A 108 -2.22 -21.77 -19.33
N ARG A 109 -3.37 -22.43 -19.34
CA ARG A 109 -4.03 -22.95 -18.14
C ARG A 109 -4.47 -24.39 -18.31
N ARG A 110 -4.22 -25.19 -17.25
CA ARG A 110 -4.72 -26.56 -17.12
C ARG A 110 -5.29 -26.78 -15.72
N GLY A 111 -6.62 -26.83 -15.60
CA GLY A 111 -7.28 -26.78 -14.30
C GLY A 111 -6.99 -25.46 -13.57
N ASP A 112 -6.45 -25.55 -12.36
CA ASP A 112 -6.03 -24.39 -11.56
C ASP A 112 -4.59 -23.95 -11.84
N LEU A 113 -3.84 -24.74 -12.61
CA LEU A 113 -2.45 -24.44 -12.94
C LEU A 113 -2.38 -23.43 -14.08
N ILE A 114 -1.65 -22.35 -13.84
CA ILE A 114 -1.37 -21.29 -14.81
C ILE A 114 0.14 -21.28 -15.07
N VAL A 115 0.52 -21.14 -16.33
CA VAL A 115 1.90 -20.98 -16.77
C VAL A 115 2.02 -19.80 -17.72
N GLU A 116 3.13 -19.08 -17.64
CA GLU A 116 3.51 -18.06 -18.62
C GLU A 116 4.83 -18.48 -19.28
N VAL A 117 4.80 -18.62 -20.61
CA VAL A 117 5.95 -19.08 -21.39
C VAL A 117 6.40 -17.97 -22.32
N THR A 118 7.63 -17.50 -22.12
CA THR A 118 8.23 -16.42 -22.90
C THR A 118 9.31 -16.97 -23.83
N THR A 119 9.26 -16.62 -25.11
CA THR A 119 10.33 -16.94 -26.06
C THR A 119 11.63 -16.30 -25.63
N TYR A 120 12.79 -16.97 -25.80
CA TYR A 120 14.11 -16.37 -25.57
C TYR A 120 14.22 -15.06 -26.33
N ARG A 121 14.75 -14.04 -25.70
CA ARG A 121 14.92 -12.74 -26.32
C ARG A 121 16.25 -12.11 -25.92
N THR A 122 16.74 -11.29 -26.81
CA THR A 122 17.79 -10.32 -26.58
C THR A 122 17.13 -8.96 -26.66
N ASP A 123 17.11 -8.20 -25.55
CA ASP A 123 16.50 -6.88 -25.57
C ASP A 123 17.54 -5.88 -26.11
N GLU A 124 17.25 -5.25 -27.26
CA GLU A 124 18.00 -4.10 -27.75
C GLU A 124 17.25 -2.83 -27.34
N TYR A 125 17.90 -1.97 -26.56
CA TYR A 125 17.32 -0.70 -26.13
C TYR A 125 17.88 0.44 -26.96
N GLU A 126 17.01 1.13 -27.70
CA GLU A 126 17.41 2.43 -28.27
C GLU A 126 17.56 3.47 -27.17
N ILE A 127 18.65 4.24 -27.21
CA ILE A 127 18.94 5.32 -26.27
C ILE A 127 17.76 6.31 -26.23
N GLY A 128 17.02 6.34 -25.10
CA GLY A 128 15.89 7.23 -24.89
C GLY A 128 14.51 6.65 -25.25
N SER A 129 14.42 5.43 -25.75
CA SER A 129 13.15 4.73 -25.98
C SER A 129 12.65 4.03 -24.72
N ARG A 130 11.32 4.08 -24.47
CA ARG A 130 10.66 3.37 -23.37
C ARG A 130 10.22 1.93 -23.74
N LYS A 131 10.31 1.57 -25.02
CA LYS A 131 9.92 0.26 -25.53
C LYS A 131 11.16 -0.40 -26.09
N PRO A 132 11.61 -1.55 -25.51
CA PRO A 132 12.61 -2.37 -26.19
C PRO A 132 12.03 -2.86 -27.52
N GLU A 133 12.81 -2.80 -28.59
CA GLU A 133 12.53 -3.65 -29.73
C GLU A 133 12.82 -5.08 -29.31
N VAL A 134 11.77 -5.90 -29.24
CA VAL A 134 11.91 -7.30 -28.86
C VAL A 134 12.58 -8.04 -30.00
N THR A 135 13.86 -8.33 -29.85
CA THR A 135 14.58 -9.26 -30.73
C THR A 135 14.60 -10.62 -30.05
N PHE A 136 14.07 -11.62 -30.75
CA PHE A 136 14.06 -12.98 -30.22
C PHE A 136 15.46 -13.56 -30.22
N GLY A 137 15.92 -14.02 -29.08
CA GLY A 137 17.20 -14.71 -28.89
C GLY A 137 17.11 -16.19 -29.26
N ASP A 138 18.27 -16.80 -29.37
CA ASP A 138 18.41 -18.21 -29.78
C ASP A 138 18.97 -19.11 -28.65
N THR A 139 19.39 -18.54 -27.52
CA THR A 139 20.00 -19.29 -26.42
C THR A 139 19.39 -18.96 -25.07
N LEU A 140 19.25 -19.98 -24.22
CA LEU A 140 18.82 -19.83 -22.82
C LEU A 140 19.78 -18.93 -22.02
N GLU A 141 21.06 -19.09 -22.20
CA GLU A 141 22.10 -18.32 -21.52
C GLU A 141 22.01 -16.83 -21.83
N GLY A 142 21.70 -16.47 -23.09
CA GLY A 142 21.43 -15.09 -23.51
C GLY A 142 20.19 -14.51 -22.83
N ASP A 143 19.11 -15.29 -22.75
CA ASP A 143 17.89 -14.87 -22.03
C ASP A 143 18.11 -14.66 -20.52
N LEU A 144 18.98 -15.50 -19.91
CA LEU A 144 19.30 -15.35 -18.49
C LEU A 144 20.18 -14.13 -18.22
N THR A 145 21.18 -13.87 -19.06
CA THR A 145 22.15 -12.78 -18.86
C THR A 145 21.50 -11.38 -18.93
N ARG A 146 20.41 -11.20 -19.67
CA ARG A 146 19.68 -9.92 -19.75
C ARG A 146 18.76 -9.65 -18.55
N ARG A 147 18.58 -10.60 -17.61
CA ARG A 147 17.70 -10.45 -16.44
C ARG A 147 18.25 -9.43 -15.45
N ASP A 148 17.44 -9.11 -14.45
CA ASP A 148 17.73 -8.04 -13.49
C ASP A 148 18.89 -8.38 -12.55
N PHE A 149 18.84 -9.55 -11.88
CA PHE A 149 19.82 -9.97 -10.89
C PHE A 149 20.21 -11.44 -11.08
N THR A 150 21.45 -11.78 -10.71
CA THR A 150 21.99 -13.14 -10.85
C THR A 150 21.13 -14.19 -10.17
N VAL A 151 20.60 -13.90 -8.98
CA VAL A 151 19.69 -14.78 -8.23
C VAL A 151 18.36 -15.06 -8.96
N ASN A 152 18.00 -14.24 -9.95
CA ASN A 152 16.84 -14.43 -10.82
C ASN A 152 17.23 -14.85 -12.24
N ALA A 153 18.54 -14.99 -12.51
CA ALA A 153 19.11 -15.40 -13.81
C ALA A 153 19.51 -16.89 -13.81
N MET A 154 18.74 -17.70 -13.11
CA MET A 154 18.85 -19.15 -13.06
C MET A 154 17.66 -19.80 -13.75
N ALA A 155 17.88 -20.95 -14.38
CA ALA A 155 16.85 -21.73 -15.03
C ALA A 155 16.94 -23.22 -14.65
N MET A 156 15.80 -23.92 -14.69
CA MET A 156 15.71 -25.37 -14.57
C MET A 156 15.10 -25.92 -15.86
N ARG A 157 15.93 -26.56 -16.70
CA ARG A 157 15.47 -27.17 -17.97
C ARG A 157 14.49 -28.31 -17.71
N LEU A 158 13.43 -28.35 -18.47
CA LEU A 158 12.42 -29.40 -18.42
C LEU A 158 12.45 -30.22 -19.73
N PRO A 159 12.20 -31.53 -19.69
CA PRO A 159 11.91 -32.36 -18.51
C PRO A 159 13.15 -32.87 -17.78
N GLN A 160 14.39 -32.55 -18.22
CA GLN A 160 15.64 -33.14 -17.75
C GLN A 160 16.01 -32.74 -16.32
N MET A 161 15.38 -31.70 -15.76
CA MET A 161 15.67 -31.12 -14.44
C MET A 161 17.15 -30.72 -14.29
N ALA A 162 17.68 -30.08 -15.31
CA ALA A 162 19.06 -29.60 -15.35
C ALA A 162 19.13 -28.11 -15.02
N LEU A 163 19.92 -27.76 -13.99
CA LEU A 163 20.18 -26.37 -13.62
C LEU A 163 21.06 -25.69 -14.66
N VAL A 164 20.68 -24.48 -15.07
CA VAL A 164 21.48 -23.58 -15.91
C VAL A 164 21.66 -22.27 -15.13
N ASP A 165 22.90 -21.97 -14.79
CA ASP A 165 23.28 -20.79 -13.99
C ASP A 165 24.54 -20.13 -14.58
N PRO A 166 24.42 -19.40 -15.69
CA PRO A 166 25.58 -18.81 -16.37
C PRO A 166 26.18 -17.63 -15.59
N CYS A 167 25.42 -17.03 -14.66
CA CYS A 167 25.80 -15.81 -13.96
C CYS A 167 26.23 -16.03 -12.50
N GLY A 168 26.22 -17.29 -12.02
CA GLY A 168 26.60 -17.62 -10.64
C GLY A 168 25.54 -17.24 -9.59
N GLY A 169 24.27 -17.24 -9.99
CA GLY A 169 23.15 -16.85 -9.12
C GLY A 169 22.99 -17.74 -7.89
N LEU A 170 23.31 -19.04 -7.99
CA LEU A 170 23.30 -19.96 -6.85
C LEU A 170 24.37 -19.61 -5.81
N THR A 171 25.54 -19.19 -6.26
CA THR A 171 26.63 -18.74 -5.37
C THR A 171 26.22 -17.42 -4.69
N ASP A 172 25.73 -16.46 -5.45
CA ASP A 172 25.26 -15.18 -4.90
C ASP A 172 24.11 -15.38 -3.88
N LEU A 173 23.20 -16.32 -4.16
CA LEU A 173 22.13 -16.68 -3.24
C LEU A 173 22.65 -17.32 -1.94
N ALA A 174 23.68 -18.18 -2.04
CA ALA A 174 24.33 -18.79 -0.89
C ALA A 174 25.10 -17.78 -0.04
N ASP A 175 25.78 -16.84 -0.68
CA ASP A 175 26.57 -15.79 -0.05
C ASP A 175 25.69 -14.63 0.48
N GLY A 176 24.40 -14.65 0.16
CA GLY A 176 23.48 -13.58 0.53
C GLY A 176 23.70 -12.27 -0.24
N ASN A 177 24.23 -12.34 -1.46
CA ASN A 177 24.60 -11.19 -2.28
C ASN A 177 23.59 -10.91 -3.41
N LEU A 178 23.34 -9.63 -3.71
CA LEU A 178 22.49 -9.17 -4.81
C LEU A 178 23.34 -8.45 -5.87
N ARG A 179 23.60 -9.13 -6.98
CA ARG A 179 24.45 -8.66 -8.06
C ARG A 179 23.70 -8.76 -9.41
N THR A 180 24.05 -7.91 -10.37
CA THR A 180 23.51 -7.97 -11.73
C THR A 180 24.30 -8.95 -12.61
N PRO A 181 23.67 -9.61 -13.62
CA PRO A 181 24.36 -10.50 -14.55
C PRO A 181 25.42 -9.83 -15.41
N VAL A 182 25.19 -8.57 -15.77
CA VAL A 182 26.12 -7.67 -16.49
C VAL A 182 26.54 -6.53 -15.56
N SER A 183 27.27 -5.55 -16.05
CA SER A 183 27.56 -4.36 -15.20
C SER A 183 26.27 -3.72 -14.71
N ALA A 184 26.28 -3.17 -13.49
CA ALA A 184 25.10 -2.56 -12.91
C ALA A 184 24.63 -1.35 -13.72
N GLU A 185 25.56 -0.57 -14.28
CA GLU A 185 25.27 0.58 -15.14
C GLU A 185 24.53 0.15 -16.40
N GLN A 186 25.01 -0.91 -17.08
CA GLN A 186 24.33 -1.43 -18.25
C GLN A 186 22.93 -1.94 -17.90
N SER A 187 22.82 -2.71 -16.81
CA SER A 187 21.54 -3.24 -16.35
C SER A 187 20.51 -2.16 -16.04
N PHE A 188 20.94 -1.05 -15.42
CA PHE A 188 20.05 0.07 -15.08
C PHE A 188 19.79 1.02 -16.26
N ASP A 189 20.67 1.03 -17.25
CA ASP A 189 20.42 1.73 -18.50
C ASP A 189 19.34 1.02 -19.32
N ASP A 190 19.38 -0.31 -19.36
CA ASP A 190 18.39 -1.16 -20.02
C ASP A 190 16.99 -1.00 -19.41
N ASP A 191 16.85 -1.10 -18.08
CA ASP A 191 15.59 -0.81 -17.37
C ASP A 191 15.86 -0.11 -16.03
N PRO A 192 15.67 1.22 -15.96
CA PRO A 192 15.88 1.98 -14.73
C PRO A 192 15.01 1.53 -13.54
N LEU A 193 13.90 0.82 -13.76
CA LEU A 193 13.13 0.25 -12.65
C LEU A 193 13.93 -0.77 -11.82
N ARG A 194 14.98 -1.36 -12.39
CA ARG A 194 15.87 -2.31 -11.68
C ARG A 194 16.54 -1.65 -10.47
N ILE A 195 16.68 -0.33 -10.45
CA ILE A 195 17.12 0.46 -9.29
C ILE A 195 16.14 0.25 -8.10
N MET A 196 14.83 0.37 -8.34
CA MET A 196 13.81 0.10 -7.32
C MET A 196 13.73 -1.39 -6.96
N ARG A 197 13.93 -2.25 -7.95
CA ARG A 197 13.95 -3.71 -7.75
C ARG A 197 15.12 -4.15 -6.86
N ALA A 198 16.29 -3.50 -6.94
CA ALA A 198 17.41 -3.74 -6.02
C ALA A 198 17.00 -3.50 -4.57
N ALA A 199 16.40 -2.36 -4.27
CA ALA A 199 15.89 -2.05 -2.93
C ALA A 199 14.81 -3.06 -2.47
N ARG A 200 13.89 -3.41 -3.38
CA ARG A 200 12.85 -4.40 -3.07
C ARG A 200 13.42 -5.80 -2.81
N PHE A 201 14.35 -6.30 -3.62
CA PHE A 201 14.91 -7.63 -3.41
C PHE A 201 15.79 -7.70 -2.16
N SER A 202 16.53 -6.65 -1.83
CA SER A 202 17.21 -6.55 -0.54
C SER A 202 16.22 -6.65 0.63
N ALA A 203 15.07 -5.95 0.54
CA ALA A 203 14.01 -6.02 1.53
C ALA A 203 13.26 -7.35 1.56
N GLN A 204 13.04 -7.98 0.40
CA GLN A 204 12.26 -9.21 0.27
C GLN A 204 13.05 -10.46 0.66
N LEU A 205 14.33 -10.52 0.28
CA LEU A 205 15.17 -11.71 0.42
C LEU A 205 16.21 -11.57 1.53
N GLY A 206 16.37 -10.36 2.10
CA GLY A 206 17.39 -10.09 3.11
C GLY A 206 18.83 -10.09 2.55
N LEU A 207 19.00 -9.97 1.22
CA LEU A 207 20.30 -9.99 0.57
C LEU A 207 21.03 -8.64 0.72
N ASP A 208 22.34 -8.69 0.88
CA ASP A 208 23.22 -7.53 0.80
C ASP A 208 23.44 -7.14 -0.66
N VAL A 209 23.39 -5.84 -0.94
CA VAL A 209 23.55 -5.34 -2.31
C VAL A 209 25.04 -5.14 -2.58
N ASP A 210 25.51 -5.68 -3.70
CA ASP A 210 26.87 -5.53 -4.15
C ASP A 210 27.28 -4.06 -4.29
N LEU A 211 28.54 -3.74 -4.01
CA LEU A 211 29.04 -2.36 -4.02
C LEU A 211 28.89 -1.67 -5.39
N ASP A 212 29.12 -2.41 -6.48
CA ASP A 212 28.97 -1.85 -7.84
C ASP A 212 27.49 -1.55 -8.12
N VAL A 213 26.58 -2.38 -7.64
CA VAL A 213 25.13 -2.13 -7.73
C VAL A 213 24.74 -0.88 -6.92
N MET A 214 25.25 -0.73 -5.69
CA MET A 214 24.99 0.47 -4.87
C MET A 214 25.52 1.74 -5.53
N ASN A 215 26.75 1.72 -6.07
CA ASN A 215 27.34 2.85 -6.77
C ASN A 215 26.53 3.23 -8.02
N ALA A 216 26.05 2.24 -8.77
CA ALA A 216 25.19 2.47 -9.92
C ALA A 216 23.82 3.03 -9.50
N MET A 217 23.22 2.54 -8.39
CA MET A 217 21.99 3.12 -7.83
C MET A 217 22.16 4.61 -7.53
N GLU A 218 23.27 4.99 -6.87
CA GLU A 218 23.55 6.38 -6.50
C GLU A 218 23.72 7.27 -7.76
N THR A 219 24.54 6.84 -8.71
CA THR A 219 24.85 7.64 -9.91
C THR A 219 23.71 7.72 -10.90
N MET A 220 22.84 6.71 -10.95
CA MET A 220 21.77 6.58 -11.93
C MET A 220 20.35 6.77 -11.34
N ALA A 221 20.21 7.11 -10.05
CA ALA A 221 18.91 7.32 -9.41
C ALA A 221 17.98 8.24 -10.24
N SER A 222 18.50 9.30 -10.83
CA SER A 222 17.74 10.25 -11.64
C SER A 222 17.03 9.62 -12.85
N ARG A 223 17.51 8.47 -13.33
CA ARG A 223 16.87 7.73 -14.43
C ARG A 223 15.48 7.20 -14.07
N LEU A 224 15.16 7.08 -12.79
CA LEU A 224 13.79 6.76 -12.35
C LEU A 224 12.75 7.78 -12.83
N GLY A 225 13.16 9.00 -13.18
CA GLY A 225 12.27 10.02 -13.74
C GLY A 225 11.59 9.64 -15.06
N ILE A 226 12.11 8.66 -15.81
CA ILE A 226 11.48 8.16 -17.04
C ILE A 226 10.56 6.96 -16.80
N VAL A 227 10.59 6.34 -15.59
CA VAL A 227 9.74 5.20 -15.23
C VAL A 227 8.36 5.70 -14.83
N SER A 228 7.32 4.97 -15.22
CA SER A 228 5.95 5.35 -14.83
C SER A 228 5.72 5.22 -13.33
N ALA A 229 4.90 6.12 -12.80
CA ALA A 229 4.58 6.15 -11.38
C ALA A 229 3.96 4.84 -10.87
N GLU A 230 3.16 4.19 -11.72
CA GLU A 230 2.52 2.91 -11.41
C GLU A 230 3.54 1.78 -11.23
N ARG A 231 4.59 1.73 -12.08
CA ARG A 231 5.66 0.74 -11.95
C ARG A 231 6.47 0.98 -10.68
N ILE A 232 6.81 2.24 -10.37
CA ILE A 232 7.50 2.62 -9.12
C ILE A 232 6.64 2.25 -7.91
N ARG A 233 5.34 2.58 -7.94
CA ARG A 233 4.39 2.22 -6.89
C ARG A 233 4.38 0.71 -6.63
N ALA A 234 4.27 -0.10 -7.67
CA ALA A 234 4.20 -1.55 -7.53
C ALA A 234 5.45 -2.14 -6.85
N GLU A 235 6.64 -1.61 -7.14
CA GLU A 235 7.87 -2.02 -6.45
C GLU A 235 7.90 -1.52 -4.99
N LEU A 236 7.44 -0.29 -4.75
CA LEU A 236 7.34 0.28 -3.40
C LEU A 236 6.35 -0.49 -2.51
N GLU A 237 5.17 -0.83 -3.02
CA GLU A 237 4.18 -1.64 -2.29
C GLU A 237 4.79 -2.98 -1.86
N ARG A 238 5.45 -3.69 -2.79
CA ARG A 238 6.11 -4.96 -2.50
C ARG A 238 7.28 -4.82 -1.50
N LEU A 239 8.02 -3.72 -1.57
CA LEU A 239 9.08 -3.41 -0.62
C LEU A 239 8.52 -3.24 0.80
N ILE A 240 7.47 -2.43 0.96
CA ILE A 240 6.87 -2.13 2.28
C ILE A 240 6.27 -3.37 2.93
N ILE A 241 5.63 -4.25 2.15
CA ILE A 241 5.05 -5.49 2.69
C ILE A 241 6.05 -6.65 2.83
N SER A 242 7.31 -6.43 2.47
CA SER A 242 8.36 -7.45 2.55
C SER A 242 8.75 -7.78 4.00
N PRO A 243 9.51 -8.87 4.24
CA PRO A 243 10.00 -9.23 5.57
C PRO A 243 10.99 -8.23 6.18
N PHE A 244 11.76 -7.51 5.35
CA PHE A 244 12.83 -6.62 5.81
C PHE A 244 12.73 -5.21 5.19
N PRO A 245 11.58 -4.50 5.31
CA PRO A 245 11.36 -3.22 4.62
C PRO A 245 12.39 -2.16 5.02
N ARG A 246 12.87 -2.19 6.27
CA ARG A 246 13.93 -1.30 6.76
C ARG A 246 15.15 -1.31 5.84
N ARG A 247 15.65 -2.49 5.45
CA ARG A 247 16.83 -2.63 4.57
C ARG A 247 16.63 -1.91 3.23
N GLY A 248 15.48 -2.10 2.60
CA GLY A 248 15.17 -1.46 1.33
C GLY A 248 15.02 0.05 1.46
N ILE A 249 14.40 0.54 2.54
CA ILE A 249 14.24 1.97 2.81
C ILE A 249 15.60 2.62 3.06
N GLU A 250 16.46 2.01 3.90
CA GLU A 250 17.82 2.49 4.18
C GLU A 250 18.65 2.54 2.90
N LEU A 251 18.57 1.52 2.06
CA LEU A 251 19.25 1.50 0.76
C LEU A 251 18.78 2.64 -0.14
N MET A 252 17.47 2.86 -0.26
CA MET A 252 16.92 3.97 -1.05
C MET A 252 17.38 5.34 -0.54
N VAL A 253 17.45 5.51 0.77
CA VAL A 253 17.93 6.77 1.38
C VAL A 253 19.42 6.95 1.16
N HIS A 254 20.23 5.91 1.38
CA HIS A 254 21.67 5.95 1.22
C HIS A 254 22.10 6.26 -0.22
N THR A 255 21.39 5.72 -1.21
CA THR A 255 21.70 5.89 -2.64
C THR A 255 20.98 7.09 -3.28
N GLY A 256 20.27 7.93 -2.52
CA GLY A 256 19.51 9.05 -3.05
C GLY A 256 18.25 8.69 -3.86
N VAL A 257 17.93 7.40 -3.99
CA VAL A 257 16.70 6.93 -4.65
C VAL A 257 15.47 7.48 -3.93
N ALA A 258 15.53 7.56 -2.60
CA ALA A 258 14.44 8.11 -1.79
C ALA A 258 14.18 9.60 -2.08
N ASP A 259 15.18 10.38 -2.50
CA ASP A 259 15.00 11.79 -2.86
C ASP A 259 14.05 11.98 -4.05
N ILE A 260 13.94 10.96 -4.88
CA ILE A 260 13.07 10.93 -6.07
C ILE A 260 11.71 10.31 -5.74
N VAL A 261 11.71 9.16 -5.08
CA VAL A 261 10.50 8.37 -4.85
C VAL A 261 9.73 8.81 -3.61
N LEU A 262 10.43 9.03 -2.49
CA LEU A 262 9.89 9.39 -1.17
C LEU A 262 10.73 10.52 -0.51
N PRO A 263 10.87 11.70 -1.13
CA PRO A 263 11.70 12.79 -0.59
C PRO A 263 11.24 13.25 0.81
N GLU A 264 10.00 12.98 1.18
CA GLU A 264 9.49 13.25 2.53
C GLU A 264 10.22 12.39 3.58
N VAL A 265 10.57 11.14 3.25
CA VAL A 265 11.34 10.23 4.13
C VAL A 265 12.81 10.63 4.17
N SER A 266 13.42 10.96 3.03
CA SER A 266 14.80 11.49 2.98
C SER A 266 14.97 12.73 3.85
N ALA A 267 13.98 13.63 3.88
CA ALA A 267 14.04 14.85 4.68
C ALA A 267 14.10 14.58 6.20
N LEU A 268 13.71 13.39 6.67
CA LEU A 268 13.79 13.02 8.08
C LEU A 268 15.24 12.87 8.58
N VAL A 269 16.16 12.43 7.72
CA VAL A 269 17.57 12.16 8.06
C VAL A 269 18.28 13.39 8.68
N SER A 270 17.96 14.60 8.20
CA SER A 270 18.54 15.85 8.70
C SER A 270 17.77 16.47 9.87
N THR A 271 16.73 15.80 10.37
CA THR A 271 15.81 16.35 11.37
C THR A 271 16.12 15.80 12.75
N VAL A 272 16.63 16.66 13.65
CA VAL A 272 16.93 16.32 15.05
C VAL A 272 15.70 16.58 15.91
N ASP A 273 15.32 15.61 16.76
CA ASP A 273 14.15 15.64 17.63
C ASP A 273 14.31 16.59 18.85
N GLU A 274 13.16 16.92 19.50
CA GLU A 274 12.99 17.87 20.61
C GLU A 274 13.92 17.63 21.82
N HIS A 275 14.32 16.39 22.05
CA HIS A 275 14.91 15.98 23.32
C HIS A 275 16.43 16.08 23.40
N LYS A 276 17.13 16.74 22.43
CA LYS A 276 18.60 16.88 22.38
C LYS A 276 19.41 15.59 22.68
N ARG A 277 18.75 14.44 22.73
CA ARG A 277 19.31 13.12 23.04
C ARG A 277 19.23 12.22 21.81
N HIS A 278 19.90 12.59 20.71
CA HIS A 278 20.28 11.70 19.61
C HIS A 278 19.21 10.70 19.12
N LYS A 279 17.91 11.02 19.18
CA LYS A 279 16.92 10.30 18.40
C LYS A 279 16.79 11.04 17.08
N ASP A 280 17.45 10.52 16.09
CA ASP A 280 17.23 10.84 14.71
C ASP A 280 15.77 10.47 14.39
N VAL A 281 15.00 11.43 13.85
CA VAL A 281 13.59 11.20 13.50
C VAL A 281 13.48 10.08 12.47
N TYR A 282 14.47 9.95 11.61
CA TYR A 282 14.55 8.87 10.62
C TYR A 282 14.68 7.49 11.30
N GLU A 283 15.64 7.31 12.21
CA GLU A 283 15.83 6.06 12.94
C GLU A 283 14.62 5.69 13.80
N HIS A 284 13.97 6.69 14.40
CA HIS A 284 12.70 6.49 15.09
C HIS A 284 11.63 5.95 14.13
N THR A 285 11.49 6.57 12.96
CA THR A 285 10.50 6.18 11.95
C THR A 285 10.70 4.74 11.49
N LEU A 286 11.94 4.32 11.23
CA LEU A 286 12.24 2.93 10.86
C LEU A 286 11.89 1.94 11.98
N THR A 287 12.21 2.31 13.23
CA THR A 287 11.82 1.51 14.41
C THR A 287 10.30 1.37 14.53
N VAL A 288 9.55 2.44 14.25
CA VAL A 288 8.07 2.41 14.26
C VAL A 288 7.53 1.48 13.18
N VAL A 289 8.15 1.44 11.99
CA VAL A 289 7.77 0.46 10.94
C VAL A 289 7.96 -0.97 11.43
N GLU A 290 9.12 -1.30 12.03
CA GLU A 290 9.40 -2.64 12.57
C GLU A 290 8.42 -3.01 13.70
N GLN A 291 8.17 -2.10 14.66
CA GLN A 291 7.20 -2.33 15.73
C GLN A 291 5.76 -2.47 15.21
N ALA A 292 5.40 -1.76 14.14
CA ALA A 292 4.10 -1.92 13.51
C ALA A 292 3.92 -3.31 12.89
N MET A 293 4.98 -3.86 12.29
CA MET A 293 4.98 -5.23 11.76
C MET A 293 4.78 -6.26 12.89
N ASP A 294 5.43 -6.08 14.04
CA ASP A 294 5.28 -6.95 15.21
C ASP A 294 3.86 -6.94 15.79
N LEU A 295 3.11 -5.88 15.53
CA LEU A 295 1.73 -5.70 15.99
C LEU A 295 0.67 -6.15 14.95
N GLU A 296 1.07 -6.57 13.78
CA GLU A 296 0.16 -7.20 12.81
C GLU A 296 -0.39 -8.53 13.36
N THR A 297 -1.52 -8.95 12.85
CA THR A 297 -2.22 -10.15 13.35
C THR A 297 -2.12 -11.30 12.37
N GLY A 298 -2.51 -12.49 12.82
CA GLY A 298 -2.72 -13.64 11.93
C GLY A 298 -3.85 -13.38 10.91
N PRO A 299 -4.07 -14.32 9.98
CA PRO A 299 -5.00 -14.14 8.84
C PRO A 299 -6.43 -13.77 9.24
N ASP A 300 -6.91 -14.25 10.37
CA ASP A 300 -8.28 -14.01 10.86
C ASP A 300 -8.36 -12.83 11.85
N GLY A 301 -7.26 -12.13 12.06
CA GLY A 301 -7.22 -11.02 12.99
C GLY A 301 -7.62 -9.68 12.35
N PRO A 302 -7.75 -8.61 13.16
CA PRO A 302 -8.28 -7.32 12.69
C PRO A 302 -7.31 -6.54 11.80
N VAL A 303 -6.01 -6.84 11.81
CA VAL A 303 -5.00 -6.25 10.90
C VAL A 303 -4.06 -7.37 10.42
N PRO A 304 -4.49 -8.17 9.44
CA PRO A 304 -3.73 -9.32 8.96
C PRO A 304 -2.39 -8.91 8.30
N ALA A 305 -1.33 -9.62 8.67
CA ALA A 305 0.00 -9.43 8.07
C ALA A 305 0.07 -10.04 6.64
N PRO A 306 0.78 -9.38 5.71
CA PRO A 306 1.37 -8.05 5.82
C PRO A 306 0.36 -6.93 5.50
N ASP A 307 0.25 -5.91 6.34
CA ASP A 307 -0.67 -4.78 6.13
C ASP A 307 0.04 -3.53 5.57
N PHE A 308 -0.12 -3.28 4.28
CA PHE A 308 0.50 -2.12 3.62
C PHE A 308 0.08 -0.79 4.25
N ILE A 309 -1.21 -0.63 4.58
CA ILE A 309 -1.76 0.64 5.11
C ILE A 309 -1.10 0.99 6.45
N LEU A 310 -0.99 0.02 7.36
CA LEU A 310 -0.35 0.22 8.65
C LEU A 310 1.14 0.54 8.50
N ARG A 311 1.88 -0.29 7.74
CA ARG A 311 3.34 -0.12 7.57
C ARG A 311 3.69 1.18 6.87
N PHE A 312 2.93 1.55 5.83
CA PHE A 312 3.18 2.79 5.11
C PHE A 312 2.75 4.03 5.92
N ALA A 313 1.68 3.95 6.72
CA ALA A 313 1.35 4.98 7.68
C ALA A 313 2.44 5.14 8.75
N ALA A 314 3.03 4.04 9.23
CA ALA A 314 4.16 4.06 10.15
C ALA A 314 5.40 4.74 9.53
N LEU A 315 5.68 4.49 8.24
CA LEU A 315 6.78 5.17 7.53
C LEU A 315 6.51 6.68 7.35
N MET A 316 5.24 7.08 7.20
CA MET A 316 4.87 8.45 6.85
C MET A 316 4.39 9.29 8.05
N HIS A 317 4.27 8.74 9.27
CA HIS A 317 3.63 9.44 10.39
C HIS A 317 4.31 10.75 10.76
N ASP A 318 5.63 10.80 10.69
CA ASP A 318 6.46 11.92 11.12
C ASP A 318 7.00 12.80 9.97
N VAL A 319 6.62 12.55 8.71
CA VAL A 319 7.15 13.31 7.55
C VAL A 319 6.80 14.79 7.56
N GLY A 320 5.89 15.23 8.42
CA GLY A 320 5.57 16.64 8.65
C GLY A 320 6.59 17.37 9.53
N LYS A 321 7.41 16.67 10.32
CA LYS A 321 8.35 17.27 11.29
C LYS A 321 9.38 18.22 10.66
N PRO A 322 10.06 17.89 9.54
CA PRO A 322 11.01 18.81 8.93
C PRO A 322 10.39 20.17 8.58
N THR A 323 9.17 20.17 8.05
CA THR A 323 8.46 21.37 7.59
C THR A 323 7.90 22.21 8.74
N THR A 324 7.54 21.58 9.88
CA THR A 324 6.92 22.24 11.02
C THR A 324 7.91 22.59 12.13
N ARG A 325 9.19 22.25 11.98
CA ARG A 325 10.24 22.48 12.97
C ARG A 325 10.36 23.95 13.31
N ARG A 326 10.31 24.26 14.63
CA ARG A 326 10.55 25.60 15.18
C ARG A 326 11.53 25.52 16.33
N PHE A 327 12.39 26.53 16.43
CA PHE A 327 13.31 26.70 17.56
C PHE A 327 12.64 27.64 18.56
N GLU A 328 12.39 27.13 19.75
CA GLU A 328 11.76 27.88 20.84
C GLU A 328 12.79 28.78 21.58
N LYS A 329 12.30 29.81 22.27
CA LYS A 329 13.15 30.76 23.02
C LYS A 329 14.04 30.10 24.07
N ASN A 330 13.61 28.98 24.62
CA ASN A 330 14.34 28.18 25.62
C ASN A 330 15.38 27.24 25.01
N GLY A 331 15.54 27.25 23.66
CA GLY A 331 16.45 26.39 22.91
C GLY A 331 15.93 24.96 22.68
N SER A 332 14.66 24.67 23.00
CA SER A 332 14.00 23.43 22.57
C SER A 332 13.52 23.53 21.12
N VAL A 333 13.20 22.39 20.54
CA VAL A 333 12.61 22.30 19.20
C VAL A 333 11.18 21.82 19.36
N SER A 334 10.24 22.39 18.59
CA SER A 334 8.85 21.97 18.55
C SER A 334 8.41 21.65 17.12
N PHE A 335 7.38 20.80 16.97
CA PHE A 335 6.85 20.32 15.71
C PHE A 335 5.32 20.41 15.66
N HIS A 336 4.77 21.56 16.07
CA HIS A 336 3.32 21.74 16.17
C HIS A 336 2.61 21.44 14.84
N HIS A 337 1.55 20.64 14.92
CA HIS A 337 0.69 20.22 13.80
C HIS A 337 1.42 19.43 12.69
N HIS A 338 2.51 18.72 13.02
CA HIS A 338 3.22 17.89 12.05
C HIS A 338 2.33 16.75 11.51
N GLU A 339 1.40 16.24 12.32
CA GLU A 339 0.41 15.23 11.93
C GLU A 339 -0.50 15.71 10.79
N ILE A 340 -0.97 16.95 10.85
CA ILE A 340 -1.83 17.55 9.81
C ILE A 340 -1.04 17.88 8.54
N VAL A 341 0.17 18.43 8.72
CA VAL A 341 1.05 18.75 7.59
C VAL A 341 1.53 17.46 6.93
N GLY A 342 1.96 16.46 7.73
CA GLY A 342 2.38 15.15 7.27
C GLY A 342 1.29 14.43 6.49
N ALA A 343 0.06 14.44 6.96
CA ALA A 343 -1.09 13.86 6.25
C ALA A 343 -1.33 14.49 4.87
N LYS A 344 -1.16 15.81 4.76
CA LYS A 344 -1.26 16.51 3.45
C LYS A 344 -0.11 16.14 2.52
N MET A 345 1.10 16.03 3.04
CA MET A 345 2.29 15.61 2.29
C MET A 345 2.13 14.17 1.81
N THR A 346 1.73 13.26 2.68
CA THR A 346 1.45 11.85 2.37
C THR A 346 0.41 11.73 1.25
N ARG A 347 -0.73 12.43 1.38
CA ARG A 347 -1.78 12.44 0.34
C ARG A 347 -1.27 12.94 -1.00
N LYS A 348 -0.43 13.98 -1.01
CA LYS A 348 0.18 14.51 -2.23
C LYS A 348 1.12 13.49 -2.86
N ARG A 349 1.97 12.83 -2.07
CA ARG A 349 2.92 11.82 -2.52
C ARG A 349 2.20 10.61 -3.10
N MET A 350 1.25 10.04 -2.38
CA MET A 350 0.50 8.87 -2.84
C MET A 350 -0.27 9.14 -4.13
N LYS A 351 -0.84 10.34 -4.29
CA LYS A 351 -1.45 10.74 -5.57
C LYS A 351 -0.44 10.85 -6.70
N ALA A 352 0.77 11.36 -6.44
CA ALA A 352 1.83 11.45 -7.44
C ALA A 352 2.34 10.06 -7.87
N LEU A 353 2.28 9.07 -6.98
CA LEU A 353 2.58 7.67 -7.24
C LEU A 353 1.37 6.86 -7.75
N HIS A 354 0.26 7.52 -8.04
CA HIS A 354 -0.96 6.92 -8.57
C HIS A 354 -1.57 5.81 -7.70
N PHE A 355 -1.50 5.94 -6.38
CA PHE A 355 -2.27 5.10 -5.47
C PHE A 355 -3.76 5.37 -5.65
N ASP A 356 -4.58 4.35 -5.40
CA ASP A 356 -6.03 4.51 -5.39
C ASP A 356 -6.49 5.44 -4.25
N LYS A 357 -7.73 5.92 -4.38
CA LYS A 357 -8.29 6.90 -3.46
C LYS A 357 -8.48 6.33 -2.05
N ALA A 358 -8.94 5.08 -1.94
CA ALA A 358 -9.25 4.47 -0.64
C ALA A 358 -7.97 4.26 0.18
N THR A 359 -6.92 3.70 -0.42
CA THR A 359 -5.61 3.51 0.19
C THR A 359 -4.98 4.86 0.56
N THR A 360 -5.05 5.86 -0.33
CA THR A 360 -4.52 7.22 -0.08
C THR A 360 -5.21 7.88 1.12
N GLU A 361 -6.53 7.78 1.23
CA GLU A 361 -7.29 8.35 2.35
C GLU A 361 -7.01 7.58 3.65
N ALA A 362 -6.96 6.25 3.61
CA ALA A 362 -6.68 5.43 4.79
C ALA A 362 -5.32 5.78 5.42
N VAL A 363 -4.24 5.75 4.63
CA VAL A 363 -2.89 6.10 5.11
C VAL A 363 -2.84 7.53 5.62
N SER A 364 -3.37 8.50 4.84
CA SER A 364 -3.32 9.92 5.22
C SER A 364 -4.12 10.21 6.49
N ASN A 365 -5.23 9.52 6.72
CA ASN A 365 -6.03 9.67 7.95
C ASN A 365 -5.29 9.07 9.16
N LEU A 366 -4.64 7.91 9.02
CA LEU A 366 -3.80 7.37 10.08
C LEU A 366 -2.69 8.34 10.48
N VAL A 367 -2.00 8.94 9.50
CA VAL A 367 -0.99 9.97 9.74
C VAL A 367 -1.60 11.19 10.46
N ALA A 368 -2.79 11.64 10.10
CA ALA A 368 -3.46 12.76 10.76
C ALA A 368 -3.87 12.44 12.21
N LEU A 369 -4.15 11.19 12.50
CA LEU A 369 -4.73 10.76 13.78
C LEU A 369 -3.69 10.21 14.77
N HIS A 370 -2.44 9.94 14.37
CA HIS A 370 -1.48 9.22 15.21
C HIS A 370 -1.20 9.89 16.56
N LEU A 371 -1.32 11.20 16.66
CA LEU A 371 -1.18 11.95 17.93
C LEU A 371 -2.43 12.00 18.81
N ARG A 372 -3.59 11.49 18.30
CA ARG A 372 -4.85 11.59 19.05
C ARG A 372 -4.84 10.90 20.41
N PHE A 373 -4.04 9.86 20.56
CA PHE A 373 -3.87 9.16 21.84
C PHE A 373 -3.06 9.96 22.86
N HIS A 374 -2.27 10.97 22.46
CA HIS A 374 -1.44 11.75 23.36
C HIS A 374 -2.31 12.44 24.43
N GLY A 375 -1.90 12.27 25.70
CA GLY A 375 -2.65 12.77 26.85
C GLY A 375 -3.65 11.78 27.46
N TYR A 376 -3.94 10.64 26.82
CA TYR A 376 -4.68 9.56 27.48
C TYR A 376 -3.82 8.97 28.62
N GLY A 377 -4.41 8.85 29.81
CA GLY A 377 -3.68 8.41 31.00
C GLY A 377 -3.09 9.55 31.81
N GLU A 378 -2.71 10.69 31.22
CA GLU A 378 -2.31 11.90 31.95
C GLU A 378 -3.52 12.66 32.49
N VAL A 379 -4.58 12.71 31.69
CA VAL A 379 -5.89 13.29 32.03
C VAL A 379 -6.96 12.25 31.69
N ALA A 380 -7.89 12.02 32.62
CA ALA A 380 -9.01 11.10 32.35
C ALA A 380 -9.86 11.65 31.21
N TRP A 381 -9.90 10.92 30.09
CA TRP A 381 -10.79 11.27 28.99
C TRP A 381 -12.25 11.10 29.40
N SER A 382 -13.12 12.00 28.95
CA SER A 382 -14.55 11.80 29.05
C SER A 382 -15.02 10.73 28.04
N ASP A 383 -16.20 10.16 28.24
CA ASP A 383 -16.81 9.25 27.26
C ASP A 383 -17.01 9.94 25.91
N SER A 384 -17.31 11.23 25.91
CA SER A 384 -17.36 12.08 24.72
C SER A 384 -16.04 12.08 23.94
N ALA A 385 -14.89 12.18 24.62
CA ALA A 385 -13.58 12.13 23.96
C ALA A 385 -13.31 10.73 23.35
N VAL A 386 -13.70 9.66 24.05
CA VAL A 386 -13.58 8.28 23.52
C VAL A 386 -14.48 8.09 22.30
N ARG A 387 -15.73 8.56 22.35
CA ARG A 387 -16.64 8.50 21.18
C ARG A 387 -16.06 9.21 19.96
N ARG A 388 -15.52 10.43 20.17
CA ARG A 388 -14.85 11.19 19.08
C ARG A 388 -13.66 10.44 18.50
N TYR A 389 -12.83 9.86 19.36
CA TYR A 389 -11.68 9.07 18.93
C TYR A 389 -12.09 7.89 18.03
N VAL A 390 -13.12 7.13 18.46
CA VAL A 390 -13.65 5.99 17.68
C VAL A 390 -14.26 6.46 16.36
N THR A 391 -15.07 7.52 16.39
CA THR A 391 -15.74 8.06 15.19
C THR A 391 -14.75 8.64 14.18
N ASP A 392 -13.73 9.38 14.65
CA ASP A 392 -12.70 9.95 13.77
C ASP A 392 -11.86 8.84 13.10
N ALA A 393 -11.62 7.74 13.82
CA ALA A 393 -10.87 6.61 13.30
C ALA A 393 -11.71 5.71 12.36
N GLY A 394 -13.01 5.54 12.65
CA GLY A 394 -13.89 4.67 11.86
C GLY A 394 -13.30 3.27 11.66
N ASP A 395 -13.32 2.79 10.42
CA ASP A 395 -12.76 1.48 10.03
C ASP A 395 -11.24 1.35 10.21
N LEU A 396 -10.55 2.46 10.48
CA LEU A 396 -9.10 2.48 10.72
C LEU A 396 -8.73 2.30 12.19
N LEU A 397 -9.70 2.17 13.10
CA LEU A 397 -9.46 2.16 14.54
C LEU A 397 -8.42 1.14 14.98
N GLU A 398 -8.50 -0.08 14.47
CA GLU A 398 -7.56 -1.15 14.79
C GLU A 398 -6.13 -0.86 14.29
N ARG A 399 -6.01 -0.29 13.09
CA ARG A 399 -4.71 0.16 12.56
C ARG A 399 -4.17 1.35 13.34
N LEU A 400 -5.05 2.27 13.77
CA LEU A 400 -4.65 3.42 14.59
C LEU A 400 -4.10 2.99 15.95
N HIS A 401 -4.74 2.02 16.62
CA HIS A 401 -4.23 1.46 17.88
C HIS A 401 -2.82 0.87 17.69
N ARG A 402 -2.59 0.12 16.62
CA ARG A 402 -1.28 -0.47 16.33
C ARG A 402 -0.23 0.58 15.98
N LEU A 403 -0.60 1.56 15.17
CA LEU A 403 0.30 2.66 14.82
C LEU A 403 0.73 3.45 16.07
N THR A 404 -0.20 3.81 16.95
CA THR A 404 0.11 4.57 18.18
C THR A 404 0.91 3.75 19.19
N ARG A 405 0.65 2.44 19.29
CA ARG A 405 1.49 1.52 20.09
C ARG A 405 2.89 1.39 19.51
N ALA A 406 3.01 1.26 18.19
CA ALA A 406 4.30 1.19 17.48
C ALA A 406 5.12 2.46 17.63
N ASP A 407 4.51 3.64 17.68
CA ASP A 407 5.17 4.93 17.88
C ASP A 407 5.79 5.07 19.27
N CYS A 408 5.41 4.21 20.22
CA CYS A 408 5.96 4.19 21.58
C CYS A 408 7.37 3.55 21.61
N THR A 409 8.40 4.30 21.23
CA THR A 409 9.79 3.82 21.14
C THR A 409 10.63 4.17 22.39
N THR A 410 10.01 4.35 23.55
CA THR A 410 10.73 4.75 24.76
C THR A 410 11.61 3.61 25.30
N ARG A 411 12.87 3.92 25.63
CA ARG A 411 13.79 2.98 26.34
C ARG A 411 13.52 2.90 27.85
N ASN A 412 12.68 3.79 28.39
CA ASN A 412 12.30 3.76 29.78
C ASN A 412 11.20 2.71 29.99
N ARG A 413 11.56 1.56 30.57
CA ARG A 413 10.67 0.42 30.79
C ARG A 413 9.41 0.82 31.58
N ARG A 414 9.54 1.62 32.64
CA ARG A 414 8.37 2.08 33.43
C ARG A 414 7.41 2.93 32.60
N LYS A 415 7.95 3.80 31.70
CA LYS A 415 7.13 4.59 30.80
C LYS A 415 6.47 3.73 29.73
N ALA A 416 7.17 2.72 29.21
CA ALA A 416 6.62 1.76 28.25
C ALA A 416 5.48 0.95 28.87
N ASP A 417 5.69 0.40 30.09
CA ASP A 417 4.68 -0.38 30.81
C ASP A 417 3.43 0.49 31.11
N TYR A 418 3.65 1.74 31.53
CA TYR A 418 2.56 2.69 31.77
C TYR A 418 1.74 2.99 30.51
N LEU A 419 2.41 3.26 29.39
CA LEU A 419 1.73 3.53 28.11
C LEU A 419 1.00 2.28 27.61
N SER A 420 1.59 1.10 27.74
CA SER A 420 0.92 -0.15 27.38
C SER A 420 -0.37 -0.35 28.17
N ALA A 421 -0.33 -0.14 29.50
CA ALA A 421 -1.52 -0.22 30.34
C ALA A 421 -2.58 0.83 29.95
N ALA A 422 -2.16 2.04 29.57
CA ALA A 422 -3.08 3.07 29.10
C ALA A 422 -3.76 2.73 27.76
N TYR A 423 -3.04 2.09 26.84
CA TYR A 423 -3.65 1.56 25.61
C TYR A 423 -4.67 0.46 25.91
N ASP A 424 -4.32 -0.48 26.80
CA ASP A 424 -5.21 -1.57 27.17
C ASP A 424 -6.49 -1.05 27.85
N ASP A 425 -6.35 -0.05 28.73
CA ASP A 425 -7.48 0.63 29.36
C ASP A 425 -8.40 1.32 28.34
N LEU A 426 -7.83 2.04 27.36
CA LEU A 426 -8.61 2.66 26.29
C LEU A 426 -9.39 1.63 25.47
N GLU A 427 -8.75 0.54 25.07
CA GLU A 427 -9.39 -0.52 24.29
C GLU A 427 -10.54 -1.19 25.08
N GLN A 428 -10.33 -1.48 26.38
CA GLN A 428 -11.37 -2.00 27.26
C GLN A 428 -12.54 -1.02 27.40
N ARG A 429 -12.25 0.26 27.55
CA ARG A 429 -13.26 1.31 27.66
C ARG A 429 -14.06 1.47 26.38
N ILE A 430 -13.39 1.41 25.20
CA ILE A 430 -14.06 1.40 23.91
C ILE A 430 -14.99 0.19 23.80
N ALA A 431 -14.54 -1.01 24.19
CA ALA A 431 -15.35 -2.21 24.16
C ALA A 431 -16.60 -2.10 25.07
N ALA A 432 -16.44 -1.54 26.28
CA ALA A 432 -17.55 -1.30 27.19
C ALA A 432 -18.58 -0.29 26.62
N LEU A 433 -18.12 0.81 26.03
CA LEU A 433 -18.99 1.81 25.39
C LEU A 433 -19.68 1.24 24.15
N ARG A 434 -18.99 0.42 23.34
CA ARG A 434 -19.60 -0.29 22.20
C ARG A 434 -20.76 -1.18 22.62
N GLN A 435 -20.57 -1.92 23.71
CA GLN A 435 -21.62 -2.79 24.25
C GLN A 435 -22.83 -1.99 24.77
N GLN A 436 -22.60 -0.80 25.32
CA GLN A 436 -23.65 0.06 25.89
C GLN A 436 -24.38 0.90 24.85
N GLU A 437 -23.70 1.38 23.82
CA GLU A 437 -24.14 2.49 22.98
C GLU A 437 -24.10 2.22 21.45
N GLU A 438 -23.75 1.03 21.01
CA GLU A 438 -23.54 0.74 19.57
C GLU A 438 -22.62 1.76 18.88
N LEU A 439 -21.46 2.00 19.47
CA LEU A 439 -20.51 3.06 19.04
C LEU A 439 -20.14 3.03 17.55
N ASP A 440 -20.11 1.86 16.93
CA ASP A 440 -19.72 1.71 15.52
C ASP A 440 -20.73 2.34 14.55
N ALA A 441 -21.93 2.65 15.04
CA ALA A 441 -23.01 3.28 14.30
C ALA A 441 -23.45 4.61 14.90
N ILE A 442 -22.53 5.41 15.48
CA ILE A 442 -22.88 6.72 16.03
C ILE A 442 -23.47 7.59 14.93
N ARG A 443 -24.75 7.87 15.10
CA ARG A 443 -25.55 8.73 14.24
C ARG A 443 -26.44 9.59 15.13
N PRO A 444 -26.90 10.75 14.66
CA PRO A 444 -27.90 11.53 15.40
C PRO A 444 -29.12 10.67 15.72
N ASP A 445 -29.72 10.91 16.89
CA ASP A 445 -30.93 10.20 17.33
C ASP A 445 -32.17 10.53 16.45
N LEU A 446 -32.07 11.58 15.62
CA LEU A 446 -33.05 11.92 14.58
C LEU A 446 -32.37 11.91 13.20
N ASP A 447 -33.05 11.37 12.21
CA ASP A 447 -32.60 11.41 10.82
C ASP A 447 -32.95 12.74 10.11
N GLY A 448 -32.53 12.87 8.84
CA GLY A 448 -32.76 14.11 8.09
C GLY A 448 -34.24 14.40 7.83
N ASP A 449 -35.05 13.36 7.63
CA ASP A 449 -36.47 13.49 7.36
C ASP A 449 -37.22 13.92 8.64
N GLN A 450 -36.90 13.29 9.76
CA GLN A 450 -37.42 13.66 11.09
C GLN A 450 -37.06 15.11 11.46
N ILE A 451 -35.82 15.54 11.19
CA ILE A 451 -35.38 16.93 11.41
C ILE A 451 -36.20 17.91 10.54
N MET A 452 -36.42 17.57 9.28
CA MET A 452 -37.21 18.38 8.37
C MET A 452 -38.66 18.52 8.84
N ASP A 453 -39.25 17.42 9.29
CA ASP A 453 -40.63 17.40 9.80
C ASP A 453 -40.77 18.22 11.09
N ILE A 454 -39.84 18.08 12.04
CA ILE A 454 -39.86 18.77 13.33
C ILE A 454 -39.71 20.29 13.16
N LEU A 455 -38.77 20.71 12.29
CA LEU A 455 -38.44 22.13 12.08
C LEU A 455 -39.21 22.79 10.95
N GLY A 456 -40.02 22.03 10.20
CA GLY A 456 -40.76 22.55 9.02
C GLY A 456 -39.81 22.94 7.87
N LEU A 457 -38.67 22.22 7.74
CA LEU A 457 -37.65 22.55 6.76
C LEU A 457 -37.79 21.69 5.48
N ARG A 458 -37.24 22.20 4.39
CA ARG A 458 -36.98 21.42 3.17
C ARG A 458 -35.50 21.03 3.12
N PRO A 459 -35.10 20.04 2.26
CA PRO A 459 -33.70 19.69 2.08
C PRO A 459 -32.83 20.94 1.83
N SER A 460 -31.94 21.23 2.76
CA SER A 460 -31.17 22.49 2.79
C SER A 460 -29.92 22.38 3.66
N ARG A 461 -29.06 23.40 3.59
CA ARG A 461 -27.89 23.51 4.48
C ARG A 461 -28.29 23.54 5.96
N ALA A 462 -29.49 24.11 6.27
CA ALA A 462 -30.00 24.18 7.64
C ALA A 462 -30.22 22.78 8.24
N VAL A 463 -30.77 21.84 7.46
CA VAL A 463 -30.96 20.44 7.89
C VAL A 463 -29.59 19.77 8.21
N LYS A 464 -28.57 20.06 7.41
CA LYS A 464 -27.21 19.55 7.68
C LYS A 464 -26.68 20.10 9.01
N ILE A 465 -26.81 21.40 9.24
CA ILE A 465 -26.32 22.04 10.47
C ILE A 465 -27.08 21.51 11.70
N ALA A 466 -28.38 21.32 11.60
CA ALA A 466 -29.21 20.72 12.64
C ALA A 466 -28.79 19.26 12.94
N ARG A 467 -28.49 18.50 11.90
CA ARG A 467 -27.98 17.13 12.02
C ARG A 467 -26.60 17.12 12.68
N ASP A 468 -25.71 18.02 12.29
CA ASP A 468 -24.37 18.15 12.84
C ASP A 468 -24.45 18.55 14.35
N TYR A 469 -25.38 19.41 14.73
CA TYR A 469 -25.67 19.73 16.13
C TYR A 469 -26.12 18.50 16.93
N LEU A 470 -27.09 17.74 16.43
CA LEU A 470 -27.55 16.53 17.11
C LEU A 470 -26.47 15.46 17.20
N LEU A 471 -25.62 15.36 16.19
CA LEU A 471 -24.45 14.48 16.25
C LEU A 471 -23.48 14.91 17.35
N GLU A 472 -23.17 16.19 17.45
CA GLU A 472 -22.31 16.73 18.50
C GLU A 472 -22.91 16.48 19.89
N LEU A 473 -24.23 16.68 20.03
CA LEU A 473 -24.94 16.41 21.28
C LEU A 473 -24.89 14.91 21.65
N ARG A 474 -25.04 14.03 20.65
CA ARG A 474 -24.88 12.58 20.83
C ARG A 474 -23.47 12.20 21.27
N MET A 475 -22.44 12.85 20.70
CA MET A 475 -21.05 12.67 21.11
C MET A 475 -20.81 13.10 22.55
N GLU A 476 -21.42 14.19 22.98
CA GLU A 476 -21.22 14.71 24.34
C GLU A 476 -21.98 13.92 25.41
N ARG A 477 -23.24 13.60 25.17
CA ARG A 477 -24.16 13.07 26.18
C ARG A 477 -24.46 11.58 26.04
N GLY A 478 -24.06 10.93 24.93
CA GLY A 478 -24.48 9.56 24.59
C GLY A 478 -25.89 9.52 23.97
N PRO A 479 -26.49 8.33 23.86
CA PRO A 479 -27.84 8.15 23.36
C PRO A 479 -28.87 8.93 24.16
N LEU A 480 -29.63 9.80 23.48
CA LEU A 480 -30.68 10.60 24.12
C LEU A 480 -32.07 9.95 23.93
N GLY A 481 -32.25 9.24 22.80
CA GLY A 481 -33.55 8.80 22.31
C GLY A 481 -34.30 9.90 21.57
N GLU A 482 -35.31 9.51 20.79
CA GLU A 482 -36.02 10.40 19.87
C GLU A 482 -36.69 11.60 20.53
N GLU A 483 -37.32 11.42 21.69
CA GLU A 483 -38.04 12.48 22.39
C GLU A 483 -37.11 13.56 22.95
N ALA A 484 -36.06 13.16 23.67
CA ALA A 484 -35.10 14.13 24.22
C ALA A 484 -34.26 14.81 23.13
N ALA A 485 -33.95 14.11 22.03
CA ALA A 485 -33.29 14.70 20.88
C ALA A 485 -34.18 15.74 20.18
N ARG A 486 -35.50 15.50 20.10
CA ARG A 486 -36.47 16.43 19.58
C ARG A 486 -36.57 17.69 20.43
N GLU A 487 -36.66 17.55 21.75
CA GLU A 487 -36.70 18.69 22.66
C GLU A 487 -35.43 19.54 22.53
N ALA A 488 -34.25 18.90 22.58
CA ALA A 488 -32.98 19.57 22.41
C ALA A 488 -32.86 20.29 21.03
N LEU A 489 -33.35 19.67 19.96
CA LEU A 489 -33.37 20.27 18.64
C LEU A 489 -34.24 21.54 18.57
N LEU A 490 -35.43 21.49 19.19
CA LEU A 490 -36.36 22.63 19.21
C LEU A 490 -35.80 23.78 20.07
N GLU A 491 -35.20 23.46 21.23
CA GLU A 491 -34.55 24.46 22.09
C GLU A 491 -33.36 25.14 21.40
N TRP A 492 -32.50 24.34 20.75
CA TRP A 492 -31.37 24.85 19.98
C TRP A 492 -31.83 25.72 18.80
N TRP A 493 -32.86 25.29 18.05
CA TRP A 493 -33.39 26.04 16.90
C TRP A 493 -34.02 27.39 17.30
N ALA A 494 -34.54 27.48 18.52
CA ALA A 494 -35.10 28.71 19.09
C ALA A 494 -34.04 29.63 19.69
N SER A 495 -32.78 29.20 19.81
CA SER A 495 -31.71 29.97 20.43
C SER A 495 -31.26 31.15 19.56
N ASP A 496 -30.70 32.18 20.23
CA ASP A 496 -30.18 33.36 19.54
C ASP A 496 -28.99 33.04 18.61
N ASP A 497 -28.20 32.00 18.93
CA ASP A 497 -27.06 31.56 18.15
C ASP A 497 -27.45 31.02 16.76
N VAL A 498 -28.70 30.54 16.60
CA VAL A 498 -29.18 29.92 15.36
C VAL A 498 -30.19 30.83 14.65
N ARG A 499 -30.62 31.93 15.27
CA ARG A 499 -31.61 32.85 14.70
C ARG A 499 -31.25 33.36 13.29
N ALA A 500 -30.00 33.75 13.10
CA ALA A 500 -29.51 34.20 11.78
C ALA A 500 -29.60 33.09 10.70
N LEU A 501 -29.38 31.84 11.06
CA LEU A 501 -29.51 30.69 10.16
C LEU A 501 -30.98 30.44 9.80
N ALA A 502 -31.89 30.55 10.77
CA ALA A 502 -33.33 30.40 10.55
C ALA A 502 -33.88 31.52 9.65
N GLU A 503 -33.44 32.75 9.86
CA GLU A 503 -33.80 33.89 9.01
C GLU A 503 -33.29 33.76 7.58
N GLU A 504 -32.01 33.35 7.42
CA GLU A 504 -31.41 33.09 6.10
C GLU A 504 -32.19 32.00 5.35
N TYR A 505 -32.56 30.93 6.04
CA TYR A 505 -33.34 29.85 5.45
C TYR A 505 -34.72 30.32 5.01
N GLN A 506 -35.43 31.08 5.85
CA GLN A 506 -36.74 31.64 5.53
C GLN A 506 -36.68 32.56 4.29
N ALA A 507 -35.64 33.38 4.20
CA ALA A 507 -35.43 34.24 3.02
C ALA A 507 -35.19 33.44 1.74
N GLN A 508 -34.39 32.37 1.83
CA GLN A 508 -34.14 31.46 0.70
C GLN A 508 -35.39 30.70 0.27
N GLN A 509 -36.23 30.29 1.21
CA GLN A 509 -37.49 29.60 0.95
C GLN A 509 -38.48 30.53 0.25
N ALA A 510 -38.66 31.77 0.74
CA ALA A 510 -39.52 32.77 0.14
C ALA A 510 -39.07 33.09 -1.31
N HIS A 511 -37.79 33.24 -1.55
CA HIS A 511 -37.25 33.47 -2.89
C HIS A 511 -37.53 32.30 -3.85
N TRP A 512 -37.37 31.05 -3.38
CA TRP A 512 -37.66 29.86 -4.18
C TRP A 512 -39.16 29.76 -4.52
N GLU A 513 -40.05 30.02 -3.55
CA GLU A 513 -41.50 30.03 -3.74
C GLU A 513 -41.92 31.07 -4.76
N ALA A 514 -41.35 32.27 -4.69
CA ALA A 514 -41.57 33.33 -5.68
C ALA A 514 -41.15 32.88 -7.09
N LYS A 515 -39.98 32.21 -7.23
CA LYS A 515 -39.55 31.67 -8.53
C LYS A 515 -40.48 30.57 -9.06
N VAL A 516 -40.96 29.68 -8.20
CA VAL A 516 -41.89 28.62 -8.58
C VAL A 516 -43.24 29.21 -9.01
N ALA A 517 -43.76 30.20 -8.27
CA ALA A 517 -44.97 30.91 -8.62
C ALA A 517 -44.85 31.64 -9.98
N GLN A 518 -43.73 32.33 -10.21
CA GLN A 518 -43.46 32.99 -11.49
C GLN A 518 -43.37 31.98 -12.66
N LYS A 519 -42.76 30.81 -12.45
CA LYS A 519 -42.67 29.74 -13.48
C LYS A 519 -44.05 29.14 -13.78
N LYS A 520 -44.90 28.96 -12.76
CA LYS A 520 -46.28 28.51 -12.93
C LYS A 520 -47.11 29.56 -13.70
N ALA A 521 -46.99 30.83 -13.35
CA ALA A 521 -47.68 31.93 -14.04
C ALA A 521 -47.27 32.04 -15.52
N ARG A 522 -45.95 31.92 -15.83
CA ARG A 522 -45.46 31.88 -17.22
C ARG A 522 -45.98 30.69 -18.02
N LYS A 523 -46.07 29.50 -17.40
CA LYS A 523 -46.67 28.32 -18.05
C LYS A 523 -48.15 28.48 -18.30
N ALA A 524 -48.90 29.06 -17.36
CA ALA A 524 -50.33 29.33 -17.51
C ALA A 524 -50.58 30.36 -18.62
N ALA A 525 -49.80 31.44 -18.65
CA ALA A 525 -49.90 32.47 -19.72
C ALA A 525 -49.55 31.88 -21.10
N ALA A 526 -48.51 31.04 -21.21
CA ALA A 526 -48.17 30.39 -22.47
C ALA A 526 -49.23 29.38 -22.94
N LYS A 527 -49.93 28.72 -22.00
CA LYS A 527 -51.06 27.84 -22.31
C LYS A 527 -52.25 28.62 -22.82
N ALA A 528 -52.61 29.72 -22.16
CA ALA A 528 -53.69 30.59 -22.57
C ALA A 528 -53.50 31.24 -23.97
N VAL A 529 -52.24 31.61 -24.30
CA VAL A 529 -51.91 32.12 -25.65
C VAL A 529 -52.06 31.04 -26.72
N ARG A 530 -51.69 29.78 -26.42
CA ARG A 530 -51.88 28.63 -27.35
C ARG A 530 -53.38 28.32 -27.57
N GLU A 531 -54.17 28.37 -26.51
CA GLU A 531 -55.62 28.14 -26.58
C GLU A 531 -56.38 29.27 -27.30
N ALA A 532 -55.84 30.49 -27.35
CA ALA A 532 -56.36 31.59 -28.06
C ALA A 532 -56.00 31.68 -29.57
N GLN A 533 -55.03 30.89 -29.98
CA GLN A 533 -54.48 30.84 -31.35
C GLN A 533 -54.90 29.58 -32.14
N GLY A 534 -55.61 28.66 -31.50
CA GLY A 534 -56.24 27.49 -32.14
C GLY A 534 -57.76 27.56 -32.09
#